data_c96f24d5a21f2a2af318f340c8c03186
#
_entry.id   c96f24d5a21f2a2af318f340c8c03186
#
_cell.length_a   1.000
_cell.length_b   1.000
_cell.length_c   1.000
_cell.angle_alpha   90.00
_cell.angle_beta   90.00
_cell.angle_gamma   90.00
#
_symmetry.space_group_name_H-M   'P 1'
#
loop_
_entity.id
_entity.type
_entity.pdbx_description
1 polymer ?
#
loop_
_entity_poly.entity_id
_entity_poly.type
_entity_poly.pdbx_seq_one_letter_code
_entity_poly.pdbx_strand_id
1 'polypeptide(L)'
;MSIDFNNSDYDFLHLHGAWARERHIERTPLLIGTQSVESRRGSSSHNQNPFIALLSKDANEEHGDVYGFNLVYSGNFLAQAEVDQYKTTRVSLGINPFDFSWLLKPNESFQTPEVVMVYSSNGLGEMSRTYHKLYRKRYKPSIKPRRTNRWTCR
;
A
#
# COMPACT_ATOMS: atom_id res chain seq x y z
N MET A 1 -9.78 -0.72 -6.40
CA MET A 1 -10.44 -0.13 -5.21
C MET A 1 -10.47 1.36 -5.37
N SER A 2 -11.56 2.02 -4.98
CA SER A 2 -11.66 3.48 -4.87
C SER A 2 -12.43 3.82 -3.59
N ILE A 3 -12.02 4.89 -2.89
CA ILE A 3 -12.66 5.39 -1.68
C ILE A 3 -12.57 6.91 -1.64
N ASP A 4 -13.64 7.57 -1.19
CA ASP A 4 -13.73 9.02 -1.11
C ASP A 4 -13.70 9.50 0.35
N PHE A 5 -13.02 10.63 0.58
CA PHE A 5 -12.92 11.34 1.84
C PHE A 5 -13.46 12.76 1.64
N ASN A 6 -14.38 13.22 2.49
CA ASN A 6 -14.97 14.55 2.43
C ASN A 6 -14.02 15.66 2.95
N ASN A 7 -12.73 15.45 2.82
CA ASN A 7 -11.68 16.37 3.26
C ASN A 7 -10.48 16.24 2.34
N SER A 8 -9.72 17.31 2.15
CA SER A 8 -8.47 17.33 1.37
C SER A 8 -7.26 17.76 2.21
N ASP A 9 -7.44 18.01 3.49
CA ASP A 9 -6.37 18.47 4.38
C ASP A 9 -5.54 17.32 4.91
N TYR A 10 -4.96 16.59 3.97
CA TYR A 10 -4.06 15.46 4.24
C TYR A 10 -2.70 15.69 3.64
N ASP A 11 -1.72 14.95 4.15
CA ASP A 11 -0.46 14.69 3.47
C ASP A 11 -0.51 13.31 2.80
N PHE A 12 0.09 13.22 1.65
CA PHE A 12 0.29 12.00 0.89
C PHE A 12 1.65 11.41 1.22
N LEU A 13 1.67 10.17 1.69
CA LEU A 13 2.89 9.45 2.01
C LEU A 13 3.03 8.24 1.08
N HIS A 14 4.22 8.06 0.54
CA HIS A 14 4.59 6.87 -0.20
C HIS A 14 6.02 6.41 0.09
N LEU A 15 6.36 5.22 -0.37
CA LEU A 15 7.69 4.63 -0.22
C LEU A 15 8.35 4.49 -1.58
N HIS A 16 9.55 5.02 -1.70
CA HIS A 16 10.37 4.91 -2.91
C HIS A 16 11.80 4.48 -2.57
N GLY A 17 12.60 4.16 -3.58
CA GLY A 17 13.99 3.83 -3.34
C GLY A 17 14.74 3.38 -4.57
N ALA A 18 15.97 2.94 -4.31
CA ALA A 18 16.87 2.36 -5.28
C ALA A 18 17.51 1.10 -4.66
N TRP A 19 18.24 0.34 -5.46
CA TRP A 19 19.00 -0.80 -4.96
C TRP A 19 19.95 -0.37 -3.83
N ALA A 20 19.94 -1.09 -2.72
CA ALA A 20 20.62 -0.79 -1.45
C ALA A 20 20.17 0.51 -0.74
N ARG A 21 19.13 1.18 -1.22
CA ARG A 21 18.52 2.37 -0.62
C ARG A 21 17.00 2.29 -0.77
N GLU A 22 16.42 1.29 -0.15
CA GLU A 22 15.01 0.96 -0.31
C GLU A 22 14.14 1.61 0.78
N ARG A 23 12.86 1.83 0.45
CA ARG A 23 11.82 2.25 1.39
C ARG A 23 12.07 3.61 2.06
N HIS A 24 12.60 4.55 1.32
CA HIS A 24 12.60 5.95 1.77
C HIS A 24 11.15 6.43 1.84
N ILE A 25 10.84 7.09 2.94
CA ILE A 25 9.53 7.70 3.15
C ILE A 25 9.54 9.08 2.52
N GLU A 26 8.58 9.32 1.62
CA GLU A 26 8.30 10.65 1.08
C GLU A 26 6.92 11.08 1.56
N ARG A 27 6.84 12.28 2.12
CA ARG A 27 5.59 12.88 2.61
C ARG A 27 5.43 14.25 1.97
N THR A 28 4.35 14.43 1.23
CA THR A 28 4.02 15.67 0.52
C THR A 28 2.60 16.11 0.82
N PRO A 29 2.29 17.41 0.92
CA PRO A 29 0.92 17.88 1.04
C PRO A 29 0.09 17.45 -0.17
N LEU A 30 -1.16 17.07 0.04
CA LEU A 30 -2.12 16.92 -1.06
C LEU A 30 -2.44 18.28 -1.67
N LEU A 31 -2.41 18.33 -2.99
CA LEU A 31 -2.77 19.49 -3.81
C LEU A 31 -3.97 19.14 -4.69
N ILE A 32 -4.69 20.16 -5.15
CA ILE A 32 -5.77 19.99 -6.14
C ILE A 32 -5.20 19.33 -7.40
N GLY A 33 -5.87 18.29 -7.86
CA GLY A 33 -5.45 17.43 -8.95
C GLY A 33 -5.02 16.06 -8.45
N THR A 34 -4.27 15.32 -9.27
CA THR A 34 -3.90 13.93 -9.00
C THR A 34 -2.43 13.80 -8.63
N GLN A 35 -2.17 13.19 -7.48
CA GLN A 35 -0.84 12.72 -7.07
C GLN A 35 -0.83 11.19 -7.15
N SER A 36 0.15 10.63 -7.84
CA SER A 36 0.18 9.19 -8.11
C SER A 36 1.55 8.57 -7.94
N VAL A 37 1.54 7.29 -7.62
CA VAL A 37 2.69 6.39 -7.56
C VAL A 37 2.37 5.17 -8.41
N GLU A 38 3.26 4.81 -9.33
CA GLU A 38 2.98 3.72 -10.25
C GLU A 38 4.22 2.89 -10.60
N SER A 39 3.97 1.69 -11.10
CA SER A 39 4.98 0.89 -11.82
C SER A 39 4.42 0.46 -13.17
N ARG A 40 5.26 0.57 -14.22
CA ARG A 40 5.01 0.09 -15.58
C ARG A 40 6.11 -0.84 -16.08
N ARG A 41 6.86 -1.46 -15.14
CA ARG A 41 8.08 -2.23 -15.44
C ARG A 41 7.87 -3.74 -15.43
N GLY A 42 6.62 -4.20 -15.44
CA GLY A 42 6.26 -5.60 -15.32
C GLY A 42 6.16 -6.09 -13.87
N SER A 43 6.73 -5.35 -12.91
CA SER A 43 6.64 -5.67 -11.49
C SER A 43 6.64 -4.41 -10.62
N SER A 44 6.04 -4.50 -9.43
CA SER A 44 6.30 -3.55 -8.36
C SER A 44 7.75 -3.77 -7.90
N SER A 45 8.57 -2.73 -7.93
CA SER A 45 9.99 -2.81 -7.62
C SER A 45 10.33 -1.98 -6.39
N HIS A 46 11.61 -1.98 -6.02
CA HIS A 46 12.14 -1.10 -4.97
C HIS A 46 12.00 0.40 -5.29
N ASN A 47 11.82 0.77 -6.57
CA ASN A 47 11.65 2.17 -6.98
C ASN A 47 10.36 2.77 -6.43
N GLN A 48 9.26 2.01 -6.47
CA GLN A 48 7.96 2.41 -5.94
C GLN A 48 7.29 1.19 -5.31
N ASN A 49 6.85 1.33 -4.07
CA ASN A 49 6.12 0.28 -3.39
C ASN A 49 4.60 0.43 -3.64
N PRO A 50 3.85 -0.66 -3.73
CA PRO A 50 2.39 -0.62 -3.90
C PRO A 50 1.68 -0.26 -2.59
N PHE A 51 2.14 0.83 -1.96
CA PHE A 51 1.67 1.35 -0.70
C PHE A 51 1.61 2.87 -0.74
N ILE A 52 0.50 3.42 -0.27
CA ILE A 52 0.33 4.85 0.00
C ILE A 52 -0.38 5.05 1.33
N ALA A 53 -0.24 6.22 1.92
CA ALA A 53 -1.04 6.61 3.07
C ALA A 53 -1.48 8.07 2.98
N LEU A 54 -2.65 8.35 3.56
CA LEU A 54 -3.11 9.71 3.86
C LEU A 54 -2.91 9.98 5.35
N LEU A 55 -2.33 11.10 5.67
CA LEU A 55 -2.03 11.50 7.04
C LEU A 55 -2.68 12.85 7.34
N SER A 56 -3.23 13.02 8.54
CA SER A 56 -3.52 14.37 9.05
C SER A 56 -2.22 15.18 9.14
N LYS A 57 -2.33 16.51 9.04
CA LYS A 57 -1.16 17.40 9.00
C LYS A 57 -0.25 17.27 10.23
N ASP A 58 -0.85 17.01 11.36
CA ASP A 58 -0.19 16.82 12.66
C ASP A 58 0.27 15.39 12.93
N ALA A 59 -0.06 14.45 12.03
CA ALA A 59 0.28 13.03 12.24
C ALA A 59 1.78 12.79 12.27
N ASN A 60 2.21 11.98 13.24
CA ASN A 60 3.57 11.47 13.38
C ASN A 60 3.56 9.97 13.74
N GLU A 61 4.64 9.47 14.33
CA GLU A 61 4.73 8.06 14.73
C GLU A 61 3.75 7.67 15.85
N GLU A 62 3.38 8.59 16.74
CA GLU A 62 2.66 8.32 17.98
C GLU A 62 1.23 8.90 18.02
N HIS A 63 0.91 9.87 17.17
CA HIS A 63 -0.42 10.48 17.12
C HIS A 63 -0.82 10.92 15.72
N GLY A 64 -2.10 11.28 15.57
CA GLY A 64 -2.73 11.76 14.34
C GLY A 64 -3.40 10.66 13.54
N ASP A 65 -4.32 11.07 12.68
CA ASP A 65 -5.08 10.16 11.84
C ASP A 65 -4.27 9.71 10.64
N VAL A 66 -4.20 8.41 10.43
CA VAL A 66 -3.48 7.77 9.33
C VAL A 66 -4.35 6.73 8.65
N TYR A 67 -4.49 6.84 7.34
CA TYR A 67 -5.18 5.88 6.48
C TYR A 67 -4.13 5.23 5.57
N GLY A 68 -3.72 4.02 5.86
CA GLY A 68 -2.77 3.25 5.05
C GLY A 68 -3.49 2.36 4.04
N PHE A 69 -2.97 2.30 2.81
CA PHE A 69 -3.50 1.48 1.71
C PHE A 69 -2.36 0.65 1.12
N ASN A 70 -2.51 -0.65 1.15
CA ASN A 70 -1.53 -1.58 0.58
C ASN A 70 -2.20 -2.47 -0.46
N LEU A 71 -1.70 -2.43 -1.68
CA LEU A 71 -2.12 -3.34 -2.75
C LEU A 71 -1.32 -4.64 -2.65
N VAL A 72 -2.02 -5.77 -2.50
CA VAL A 72 -1.41 -7.10 -2.45
C VAL A 72 -1.21 -7.61 -3.87
N TYR A 73 -0.20 -7.05 -4.55
CA TYR A 73 0.10 -7.34 -5.94
C TYR A 73 1.57 -7.04 -6.26
N SER A 74 2.19 -7.88 -7.07
CA SER A 74 3.60 -7.75 -7.44
C SER A 74 3.83 -7.28 -8.88
N GLY A 75 2.77 -7.07 -9.66
CA GLY A 75 2.83 -6.59 -11.04
C GLY A 75 2.81 -5.05 -11.17
N ASN A 76 2.47 -4.58 -12.36
CA ASN A 76 2.28 -3.16 -12.63
C ASN A 76 1.08 -2.62 -11.86
N PHE A 77 1.28 -1.58 -11.07
CA PHE A 77 0.24 -0.98 -10.25
C PHE A 77 0.14 0.52 -10.45
N LEU A 78 -1.03 1.05 -10.12
CA LEU A 78 -1.28 2.47 -9.98
C LEU A 78 -1.95 2.71 -8.63
N ALA A 79 -1.38 3.61 -7.84
CA ALA A 79 -1.93 4.13 -6.60
C ALA A 79 -1.98 5.64 -6.70
N GLN A 80 -3.15 6.24 -6.47
CA GLN A 80 -3.32 7.68 -6.63
C GLN A 80 -4.28 8.26 -5.60
N ALA A 81 -4.03 9.52 -5.26
CA ALA A 81 -4.95 10.38 -4.52
C ALA A 81 -5.28 11.59 -5.41
N GLU A 82 -6.55 11.82 -5.64
CA GLU A 82 -7.09 12.93 -6.44
C GLU A 82 -7.88 13.85 -5.52
N VAL A 83 -7.59 15.14 -5.58
CA VAL A 83 -8.36 16.18 -4.90
C VAL A 83 -9.14 16.97 -5.94
N ASP A 84 -10.46 16.98 -5.81
CA ASP A 84 -11.34 17.70 -6.71
C ASP A 84 -11.51 19.20 -6.31
N GLN A 85 -12.25 19.94 -7.13
CA GLN A 85 -12.54 21.36 -6.88
C GLN A 85 -13.39 21.61 -5.62
N TYR A 86 -14.05 20.59 -5.10
CA TYR A 86 -14.88 20.65 -3.87
C TYR A 86 -14.09 20.22 -2.63
N LYS A 87 -12.78 20.00 -2.77
CA LYS A 87 -11.90 19.52 -1.70
C LYS A 87 -12.26 18.12 -1.17
N THR A 88 -12.81 17.30 -2.05
CA THR A 88 -12.99 15.87 -1.77
C THR A 88 -11.76 15.12 -2.24
N THR A 89 -11.25 14.23 -1.42
CA THR A 89 -10.10 13.38 -1.78
C THR A 89 -10.58 12.00 -2.18
N ARG A 90 -10.24 11.58 -3.39
CA ARG A 90 -10.45 10.21 -3.88
C ARG A 90 -9.14 9.44 -3.91
N VAL A 91 -9.10 8.31 -3.21
CA VAL A 91 -7.97 7.37 -3.26
C VAL A 91 -8.34 6.19 -4.13
N SER A 92 -7.48 5.87 -5.10
CA SER A 92 -7.67 4.73 -6.00
C SER A 92 -6.41 3.89 -6.09
N LEU A 93 -6.55 2.56 -5.95
CA LEU A 93 -5.47 1.59 -6.08
C LEU A 93 -5.92 0.40 -6.93
N GLY A 94 -5.02 -0.07 -7.79
CA GLY A 94 -5.29 -1.25 -8.61
C GLY A 94 -4.15 -1.60 -9.56
N ILE A 95 -4.46 -2.50 -10.49
CA ILE A 95 -3.58 -2.81 -11.61
C ILE A 95 -3.44 -1.55 -12.47
N ASN A 96 -2.21 -1.26 -12.92
CA ASN A 96 -1.99 -0.13 -13.81
C ASN A 96 -2.72 -0.37 -15.15
N PRO A 97 -3.57 0.56 -15.61
CA PRO A 97 -4.29 0.41 -16.87
C PRO A 97 -3.37 0.47 -18.09
N PHE A 98 -2.13 0.94 -17.94
CA PHE A 98 -1.15 0.96 -19.00
C PHE A 98 -0.76 -0.48 -19.40
N ASP A 99 -0.91 -0.81 -20.67
CA ASP A 99 -0.67 -2.15 -21.24
C ASP A 99 -1.45 -3.29 -20.56
N PHE A 100 -2.57 -2.98 -19.89
CA PHE A 100 -3.44 -3.98 -19.30
C PHE A 100 -4.80 -4.02 -20.02
N SER A 101 -5.12 -5.18 -20.59
CA SER A 101 -6.44 -5.48 -21.10
C SER A 101 -6.81 -6.91 -20.73
N TRP A 102 -8.07 -7.13 -20.39
CA TRP A 102 -8.60 -8.45 -20.06
C TRP A 102 -9.94 -8.68 -20.75
N LEU A 103 -10.02 -9.69 -21.59
CA LEU A 103 -11.27 -10.10 -22.21
C LEU A 103 -12.05 -10.99 -21.25
N LEU A 104 -13.13 -10.46 -20.70
CA LEU A 104 -14.05 -11.24 -19.86
C LEU A 104 -15.16 -11.83 -20.72
N LYS A 105 -15.21 -13.14 -20.84
CA LYS A 105 -16.26 -13.85 -21.59
C LYS A 105 -17.53 -14.01 -20.72
N PRO A 106 -18.69 -14.26 -21.35
CA PRO A 106 -19.91 -14.59 -20.60
C PRO A 106 -19.68 -15.74 -19.61
N ASN A 107 -20.15 -15.58 -18.37
CA ASN A 107 -19.99 -16.54 -17.26
C ASN A 107 -18.55 -16.71 -16.73
N GLU A 108 -17.60 -15.88 -17.14
CA GLU A 108 -16.28 -15.81 -16.53
C GLU A 108 -16.23 -14.71 -15.46
N SER A 109 -15.32 -14.85 -14.51
CA SER A 109 -15.03 -13.82 -13.49
C SER A 109 -13.54 -13.51 -13.44
N PHE A 110 -13.21 -12.26 -13.17
CA PHE A 110 -11.84 -11.82 -12.97
C PHE A 110 -11.63 -11.40 -11.51
N GLN A 111 -10.71 -12.05 -10.83
CA GLN A 111 -10.34 -11.71 -9.46
C GLN A 111 -9.33 -10.55 -9.46
N THR A 112 -9.76 -9.38 -9.02
CA THR A 112 -8.83 -8.24 -8.85
C THR A 112 -7.89 -8.45 -7.67
N PRO A 113 -6.68 -7.85 -7.70
CA PRO A 113 -5.82 -7.83 -6.52
C PRO A 113 -6.50 -7.21 -5.30
N GLU A 114 -6.18 -7.77 -4.13
CA GLU A 114 -6.71 -7.29 -2.86
C GLU A 114 -6.02 -5.98 -2.44
N VAL A 115 -6.80 -5.03 -1.94
CA VAL A 115 -6.30 -3.84 -1.24
C VAL A 115 -6.59 -3.98 0.24
N VAL A 116 -5.57 -3.85 1.06
CA VAL A 116 -5.69 -3.85 2.51
C VAL A 116 -5.63 -2.41 3.00
N MET A 117 -6.72 -1.94 3.62
CA MET A 117 -6.79 -0.64 4.25
C MET A 117 -6.67 -0.76 5.77
N VAL A 118 -5.90 0.12 6.38
CA VAL A 118 -5.75 0.26 7.84
C VAL A 118 -5.97 1.71 8.22
N TYR A 119 -6.79 1.93 9.22
CA TYR A 119 -6.95 3.21 9.90
C TYR A 119 -6.29 3.18 11.27
N SER A 120 -5.65 4.25 11.66
CA SER A 120 -5.09 4.50 12.99
C SER A 120 -5.29 5.95 13.38
N SER A 121 -5.75 6.19 14.60
CA SER A 121 -5.79 7.52 15.24
C SER A 121 -4.56 7.81 16.09
N ASN A 122 -3.65 6.83 16.22
CA ASN A 122 -2.45 6.89 17.04
C ASN A 122 -1.17 6.82 16.17
N GLY A 123 -1.20 7.51 15.04
CA GLY A 123 -0.05 7.71 14.17
C GLY A 123 0.39 6.50 13.34
N LEU A 124 1.54 6.68 12.70
CA LEU A 124 2.13 5.72 11.78
C LEU A 124 2.56 4.42 12.48
N GLY A 125 3.06 4.52 13.70
CA GLY A 125 3.54 3.36 14.46
C GLY A 125 2.43 2.34 14.73
N GLU A 126 1.22 2.79 15.08
CA GLU A 126 0.09 1.87 15.28
C GLU A 126 -0.42 1.30 13.95
N MET A 127 -0.52 2.10 12.90
CA MET A 127 -0.84 1.62 11.55
C MET A 127 0.13 0.50 11.14
N SER A 128 1.44 0.72 11.30
CA SER A 128 2.48 -0.27 10.98
C SER A 128 2.31 -1.56 11.80
N ARG A 129 2.11 -1.44 13.11
CA ARG A 129 1.87 -2.60 13.98
C ARG A 129 0.62 -3.38 13.59
N THR A 130 -0.43 -2.68 13.13
CA THR A 130 -1.68 -3.30 12.67
C THR A 130 -1.46 -4.11 11.40
N TYR A 131 -0.73 -3.57 10.40
CA TYR A 131 -0.31 -4.34 9.23
C TYR A 131 0.53 -5.56 9.62
N HIS A 132 1.51 -5.41 10.51
CA HIS A 132 2.34 -6.52 10.97
C HIS A 132 1.52 -7.63 11.65
N LYS A 133 0.54 -7.28 12.49
CA LYS A 133 -0.36 -8.25 13.12
C LYS A 133 -1.19 -9.00 12.08
N LEU A 134 -1.76 -8.28 11.10
CA LEU A 134 -2.54 -8.85 10.01
C LEU A 134 -1.72 -9.84 9.20
N TYR A 135 -0.55 -9.42 8.72
CA TYR A 135 0.30 -10.25 7.88
C TYR A 135 0.87 -11.45 8.63
N ARG A 136 1.27 -11.30 9.88
CA ARG A 136 1.67 -12.45 10.73
C ARG A 136 0.54 -13.47 10.90
N LYS A 137 -0.70 -13.02 11.00
CA LYS A 137 -1.86 -13.91 11.12
C LYS A 137 -2.17 -14.64 9.80
N ARG A 138 -2.09 -13.93 8.66
CA ARG A 138 -2.40 -14.48 7.33
C ARG A 138 -1.28 -15.37 6.79
N TYR A 139 -0.03 -14.95 6.98
CA TYR A 139 1.15 -15.63 6.43
C TYR A 139 1.94 -16.39 7.49
N LYS A 140 1.27 -16.91 8.55
CA LYS A 140 1.91 -17.93 9.37
C LYS A 140 2.28 -19.08 8.44
N PRO A 141 3.56 -19.27 8.06
CA PRO A 141 3.94 -20.50 7.41
C PRO A 141 3.62 -21.61 8.39
N SER A 142 3.02 -22.70 7.94
CA SER A 142 3.00 -23.95 8.68
C SER A 142 4.45 -24.49 8.68
N ILE A 143 5.33 -23.78 9.38
CA ILE A 143 6.69 -24.26 9.62
C ILE A 143 6.50 -25.43 10.60
N LYS A 144 6.40 -26.65 10.07
CA LYS A 144 6.72 -27.82 10.85
C LYS A 144 8.11 -27.56 11.43
N PRO A 145 8.31 -27.62 12.75
CA PRO A 145 9.63 -27.38 13.31
C PRO A 145 10.61 -28.31 12.60
N ARG A 146 11.59 -27.74 11.93
CA ARG A 146 12.71 -28.52 11.36
C ARG A 146 13.27 -29.31 12.52
N ARG A 147 13.19 -30.66 12.47
CA ARG A 147 13.94 -31.50 13.40
C ARG A 147 15.40 -31.05 13.29
N THR A 148 15.87 -30.39 14.31
CA THR A 148 17.32 -30.09 14.44
C THR A 148 18.02 -31.42 14.59
N ASN A 149 18.64 -31.91 13.52
CA ASN A 149 19.57 -33.01 13.65
C ASN A 149 20.71 -32.49 14.53
N ARG A 150 20.71 -32.98 15.77
CA ARG A 150 21.80 -32.77 16.72
C ARG A 150 23.00 -33.52 16.14
N TRP A 151 23.92 -32.81 15.53
CA TRP A 151 25.24 -33.34 15.20
C TRP A 151 25.98 -33.60 16.50
N THR A 152 26.04 -34.84 16.95
CA THR A 152 26.96 -35.25 18.00
C THR A 152 28.31 -35.49 17.34
N CYS A 153 29.26 -34.59 17.53
CA CYS A 153 30.67 -34.87 17.26
C CYS A 153 31.14 -35.93 18.28
N ARG A 154 31.64 -37.04 17.77
CA ARG A 154 32.48 -37.98 18.51
C ARG A 154 33.92 -37.70 18.18
#